data_b266f6cf7a31b89d6a6d89de76bd81bb
#
_entry.id   b266f6cf7a31b89d6a6d89de76bd81bb
#
_cell.length_a   1.000
_cell.length_b   1.000
_cell.length_c   1.000
_cell.angle_alpha   90.00
_cell.angle_beta   90.00
_cell.angle_gamma   90.00
#
_symmetry.space_group_name_H-M   'P 1'
#
loop_
_entity.id
_entity.type
_entity.pdbx_description
1 polymer ?
#
loop_
_entity_poly.entity_id
_entity_poly.type
_entity_poly.pdbx_seq_one_letter_code
_entity_poly.pdbx_strand_id
1 'polypeptide(L)'
;MKIYSVSDPAFKPYGKVLTGFDTAALIAAMKTVPMPESGTAYEPSIPALEESGIFDAMQNRAYGGMPIQIGMCWGYNTKLNCLEYHRDSEVNAGETDFVLLLAKEYEIEDGKLDTAKVKAFRVPAGAAVEVYGTTLHYAPCQTEKTGFRVAVVLPKDTNTEKPVFEPQSEEDTWMTARNKWLLAHPDSSEAKTGAHIGLTGKNIDITEN
;
A
#
# COMPACT_ATOMS: atom_id res chain seq x y z
N MET A 1 -11.15 11.58 -11.58
CA MET A 1 -10.40 10.57 -12.35
C MET A 1 -11.22 9.30 -12.53
N LYS A 2 -10.90 8.43 -13.53
CA LYS A 2 -11.59 7.12 -13.68
C LYS A 2 -11.07 6.12 -12.65
N ILE A 3 -11.96 5.48 -11.91
CA ILE A 3 -11.65 4.38 -10.99
C ILE A 3 -12.02 3.06 -11.69
N TYR A 4 -11.05 2.19 -11.92
CA TYR A 4 -11.22 0.86 -12.50
C TYR A 4 -11.52 -0.17 -11.41
N SER A 5 -12.10 -1.31 -11.75
CA SER A 5 -12.12 -2.47 -10.86
C SER A 5 -10.79 -3.22 -10.94
N VAL A 6 -10.36 -3.88 -9.86
CA VAL A 6 -9.21 -4.82 -9.92
C VAL A 6 -9.49 -6.05 -10.80
N SER A 7 -10.74 -6.30 -11.19
CA SER A 7 -11.09 -7.31 -12.21
C SER A 7 -10.94 -6.80 -13.64
N ASP A 8 -10.72 -5.50 -13.85
CA ASP A 8 -10.49 -4.93 -15.18
C ASP A 8 -9.09 -5.36 -15.69
N PRO A 9 -8.95 -5.70 -16.98
CA PRO A 9 -7.64 -5.99 -17.59
C PRO A 9 -6.58 -4.90 -17.38
N ALA A 10 -6.98 -3.65 -17.17
CA ALA A 10 -6.09 -2.54 -16.85
C ALA A 10 -5.29 -2.74 -15.56
N PHE A 11 -5.74 -3.62 -14.63
CA PHE A 11 -5.03 -3.93 -13.39
C PHE A 11 -3.86 -4.89 -13.59
N LYS A 12 -3.90 -5.76 -14.61
CA LYS A 12 -2.88 -6.81 -14.84
C LYS A 12 -1.42 -6.32 -14.80
N PRO A 13 -1.06 -5.13 -15.30
CA PRO A 13 0.32 -4.65 -15.18
C PRO A 13 0.72 -4.24 -13.75
N TYR A 14 -0.24 -4.00 -12.86
CA TYR A 14 -0.03 -3.51 -11.50
C TYR A 14 -0.07 -4.61 -10.46
N GLY A 15 -0.86 -5.66 -10.72
CA GLY A 15 -1.09 -6.71 -9.74
C GLY A 15 -2.06 -7.76 -10.26
N LYS A 16 -2.51 -8.60 -9.35
CA LYS A 16 -3.55 -9.62 -9.62
C LYS A 16 -4.45 -9.84 -8.42
N VAL A 17 -5.68 -10.28 -8.64
CA VAL A 17 -6.56 -10.78 -7.59
C VAL A 17 -6.11 -12.19 -7.21
N LEU A 18 -5.90 -12.43 -5.92
CA LEU A 18 -5.58 -13.74 -5.39
C LEU A 18 -6.85 -14.54 -5.14
N THR A 19 -6.88 -15.79 -5.59
CA THR A 19 -8.02 -16.70 -5.41
C THR A 19 -7.69 -17.81 -4.43
N GLY A 20 -8.73 -18.30 -3.72
CA GLY A 20 -8.59 -19.40 -2.77
C GLY A 20 -7.93 -19.01 -1.43
N PHE A 21 -7.99 -17.74 -1.07
CA PHE A 21 -7.65 -17.25 0.26
C PHE A 21 -8.93 -16.82 0.97
N ASP A 22 -9.23 -17.44 2.11
CA ASP A 22 -10.34 -17.03 2.97
C ASP A 22 -9.89 -15.92 3.91
N THR A 23 -10.39 -14.72 3.67
CA THR A 23 -10.04 -13.52 4.45
C THR A 23 -11.01 -13.23 5.60
N ALA A 24 -12.06 -14.04 5.81
CA ALA A 24 -13.12 -13.73 6.76
C ALA A 24 -12.59 -13.55 8.20
N ALA A 25 -11.75 -14.47 8.67
CA ALA A 25 -11.15 -14.37 10.01
C ALA A 25 -10.18 -13.20 10.14
N LEU A 26 -9.39 -12.91 9.09
CA LEU A 26 -8.52 -11.73 9.04
C LEU A 26 -9.33 -10.43 9.16
N ILE A 27 -10.42 -10.31 8.43
CA ILE A 27 -11.33 -9.16 8.50
C ILE A 27 -11.94 -9.03 9.90
N ALA A 28 -12.35 -10.13 10.51
CA ALA A 28 -12.86 -10.10 11.87
C ALA A 28 -11.80 -9.59 12.86
N ALA A 29 -10.56 -10.02 12.72
CA ALA A 29 -9.45 -9.53 13.54
C ALA A 29 -9.16 -8.04 13.32
N MET A 30 -9.18 -7.54 12.08
CA MET A 30 -9.01 -6.10 11.78
C MET A 30 -10.03 -5.22 12.49
N LYS A 31 -11.28 -5.68 12.63
CA LYS A 31 -12.36 -4.94 13.31
C LYS A 31 -12.09 -4.71 14.80
N THR A 32 -11.23 -5.50 15.43
CA THR A 32 -10.86 -5.31 16.84
C THR A 32 -9.91 -4.15 17.08
N VAL A 33 -9.24 -3.67 16.04
CA VAL A 33 -8.32 -2.53 16.13
C VAL A 33 -9.11 -1.22 16.05
N PRO A 34 -9.00 -0.33 17.06
CA PRO A 34 -9.74 0.92 17.07
C PRO A 34 -9.30 1.84 15.92
N MET A 35 -10.26 2.60 15.37
CA MET A 35 -9.96 3.65 14.37
C MET A 35 -9.21 4.81 15.03
N PRO A 36 -8.25 5.43 14.32
CA PRO A 36 -7.65 6.68 14.79
C PRO A 36 -8.71 7.80 14.75
N GLU A 37 -8.50 8.86 15.53
CA GLU A 37 -9.38 10.04 15.51
C GLU A 37 -9.40 10.75 14.15
N SER A 38 -8.26 10.75 13.45
CA SER A 38 -8.09 11.35 12.12
C SER A 38 -6.84 10.80 11.42
N GLY A 39 -6.75 11.00 10.10
CA GLY A 39 -5.61 10.56 9.30
C GLY A 39 -5.50 9.05 9.22
N THR A 40 -4.31 8.56 8.91
CA THR A 40 -4.01 7.12 8.76
C THR A 40 -3.02 6.65 9.83
N ALA A 41 -3.18 5.41 10.26
CA ALA A 41 -2.22 4.67 11.07
C ALA A 41 -1.69 3.48 10.27
N TYR A 42 -0.48 3.05 10.58
CA TYR A 42 0.14 1.86 10.02
C TYR A 42 0.92 1.12 11.09
N GLU A 43 0.74 -0.20 11.14
CA GLU A 43 1.53 -1.10 11.98
C GLU A 43 2.02 -2.27 11.11
N PRO A 44 3.33 -2.53 11.02
CA PRO A 44 3.89 -3.51 10.09
C PRO A 44 3.57 -4.97 10.45
N SER A 45 3.28 -5.26 11.72
CA SER A 45 2.95 -6.61 12.22
C SER A 45 1.99 -6.48 13.39
N ILE A 46 0.81 -7.11 13.28
CA ILE A 46 -0.21 -7.10 14.34
C ILE A 46 -0.50 -8.56 14.72
N PRO A 47 -0.16 -9.00 15.96
CA PRO A 47 -0.33 -10.39 16.37
C PRO A 47 -1.71 -10.96 16.10
N ALA A 48 -2.78 -10.20 16.39
CA ALA A 48 -4.16 -10.64 16.15
C ALA A 48 -4.46 -10.94 14.68
N LEU A 49 -3.79 -10.26 13.74
CA LEU A 49 -3.92 -10.51 12.30
C LEU A 49 -3.11 -11.73 11.89
N GLU A 50 -1.90 -11.87 12.40
CA GLU A 50 -1.03 -13.03 12.13
C GLU A 50 -1.63 -14.33 12.70
N GLU A 51 -2.34 -14.27 13.83
CA GLU A 51 -3.03 -15.40 14.46
C GLU A 51 -4.42 -15.69 13.86
N SER A 52 -4.87 -14.94 12.86
CA SER A 52 -6.21 -15.09 12.27
C SER A 52 -6.42 -16.37 11.46
N GLY A 53 -5.37 -17.21 11.31
CA GLY A 53 -5.44 -18.50 10.61
C GLY A 53 -5.10 -18.43 9.10
N ILE A 54 -4.95 -17.23 8.52
CA ILE A 54 -4.57 -17.08 7.10
C ILE A 54 -3.04 -17.05 6.89
N PHE A 55 -2.25 -16.89 7.95
CA PHE A 55 -0.81 -16.65 7.90
C PHE A 55 -0.07 -17.70 7.08
N ASP A 56 -0.26 -18.99 7.40
CA ASP A 56 0.43 -20.09 6.71
C ASP A 56 0.06 -20.15 5.22
N ALA A 57 -1.20 -19.88 4.88
CA ALA A 57 -1.64 -19.84 3.49
C ALA A 57 -0.97 -18.68 2.74
N MET A 58 -0.89 -17.49 3.35
CA MET A 58 -0.20 -16.34 2.78
C MET A 58 1.30 -16.61 2.61
N GLN A 59 1.97 -17.09 3.67
CA GLN A 59 3.38 -17.41 3.62
C GLN A 59 3.71 -18.44 2.55
N ASN A 60 3.01 -19.58 2.54
CA ASN A 60 3.40 -20.71 1.71
C ASN A 60 2.91 -20.57 0.26
N ARG A 61 1.75 -19.97 0.02
CA ARG A 61 1.14 -19.91 -1.31
C ARG A 61 1.32 -18.57 -2.02
N ALA A 62 1.21 -17.44 -1.30
CA ALA A 62 1.43 -16.13 -1.90
C ALA A 62 2.91 -15.78 -1.97
N TYR A 63 3.68 -16.10 -0.93
CA TYR A 63 5.11 -15.77 -0.82
C TYR A 63 6.06 -16.96 -0.98
N GLY A 64 5.56 -18.14 -1.41
CA GLY A 64 6.41 -19.29 -1.73
C GLY A 64 7.25 -19.81 -0.57
N GLY A 65 6.82 -19.63 0.69
CA GLY A 65 7.53 -20.04 1.90
C GLY A 65 8.47 -18.99 2.47
N MET A 66 8.58 -17.82 1.85
CA MET A 66 9.38 -16.71 2.41
C MET A 66 8.77 -16.20 3.72
N PRO A 67 9.60 -15.79 4.71
CA PRO A 67 9.09 -15.18 5.93
C PRO A 67 8.29 -13.91 5.63
N ILE A 68 7.10 -13.82 6.22
CA ILE A 68 6.19 -12.68 6.06
C ILE A 68 5.82 -12.07 7.41
N GLN A 69 5.10 -10.97 7.35
CA GLN A 69 4.38 -10.32 8.43
C GLN A 69 2.99 -9.91 7.92
N ILE A 70 2.03 -9.78 8.83
CA ILE A 70 0.71 -9.23 8.53
C ILE A 70 0.47 -8.01 9.42
N GLY A 71 0.54 -6.86 8.80
CA GLY A 71 0.22 -5.58 9.39
C GLY A 71 -1.09 -5.02 8.88
N MET A 72 -1.31 -3.74 9.12
CA MET A 72 -2.51 -3.04 8.69
C MET A 72 -2.22 -1.57 8.44
N CYS A 73 -2.82 -1.02 7.38
CA CYS A 73 -3.03 0.41 7.19
C CYS A 73 -4.51 0.71 7.39
N TRP A 74 -4.83 1.70 8.26
CA TRP A 74 -6.22 2.03 8.55
C TRP A 74 -6.41 3.49 8.92
N GLY A 75 -7.64 3.98 8.80
CA GLY A 75 -7.99 5.36 9.10
C GLY A 75 -8.76 6.05 7.98
N TYR A 76 -8.38 7.29 7.69
CA TYR A 76 -9.11 8.18 6.78
C TYR A 76 -8.15 8.78 5.77
N ASN A 77 -8.34 8.48 4.48
CA ASN A 77 -7.59 9.03 3.38
C ASN A 77 -8.41 9.04 2.10
N THR A 78 -8.32 10.11 1.31
CA THR A 78 -8.91 10.23 -0.03
C THR A 78 -7.89 10.69 -1.07
N LYS A 79 -6.64 10.97 -0.63
CA LYS A 79 -5.61 11.59 -1.45
C LYS A 79 -4.44 10.67 -1.74
N LEU A 80 -3.77 10.94 -2.85
CA LEU A 80 -2.54 10.27 -3.25
C LEU A 80 -1.42 10.47 -2.22
N ASN A 81 -1.11 11.68 -1.88
CA ASN A 81 -0.04 12.15 -1.00
C ASN A 81 1.36 11.66 -1.37
N CYS A 82 1.55 10.35 -1.46
CA CYS A 82 2.83 9.72 -1.75
C CYS A 82 2.63 8.52 -2.68
N LEU A 83 3.75 8.01 -3.18
CA LEU A 83 3.89 6.66 -3.74
C LEU A 83 5.17 6.03 -3.18
N GLU A 84 5.07 4.79 -2.77
CA GLU A 84 6.18 3.98 -2.28
C GLU A 84 6.30 2.69 -3.07
N TYR A 85 7.46 2.04 -2.95
CA TYR A 85 7.67 0.70 -3.45
C TYR A 85 8.57 -0.11 -2.52
N HIS A 86 8.45 -1.41 -2.65
CA HIS A 86 9.25 -2.42 -1.97
C HIS A 86 9.95 -3.28 -3.03
N ARG A 87 11.02 -3.99 -2.67
CA ARG A 87 11.68 -4.94 -3.60
C ARG A 87 10.90 -6.25 -3.75
N ASP A 88 9.72 -6.33 -3.15
CA ASP A 88 8.81 -7.49 -3.18
C ASP A 88 7.36 -7.05 -3.42
N SER A 89 6.51 -8.00 -3.78
CA SER A 89 5.07 -7.78 -3.86
C SER A 89 4.45 -7.56 -2.48
N GLU A 90 3.39 -6.75 -2.44
CA GLU A 90 2.54 -6.55 -1.27
C GLU A 90 1.16 -7.19 -1.51
N VAL A 91 0.57 -7.83 -0.49
CA VAL A 91 -0.81 -8.31 -0.56
C VAL A 91 -1.70 -7.47 0.34
N ASN A 92 -2.80 -6.96 -0.24
CA ASN A 92 -3.80 -6.16 0.47
C ASN A 92 -5.15 -6.88 0.52
N ALA A 93 -5.84 -6.79 1.66
CA ALA A 93 -7.23 -7.22 1.82
C ALA A 93 -7.97 -6.26 2.75
N GLY A 94 -9.11 -5.71 2.31
CA GLY A 94 -9.85 -4.69 3.04
C GLY A 94 -11.10 -5.21 3.74
N GLU A 95 -11.45 -4.60 4.89
CA GLU A 95 -12.74 -4.80 5.57
C GLU A 95 -13.90 -4.26 4.76
N THR A 96 -13.70 -3.09 4.14
CA THR A 96 -14.63 -2.43 3.21
C THR A 96 -13.98 -2.34 1.84
N ASP A 97 -14.72 -1.92 0.84
CA ASP A 97 -14.13 -1.53 -0.44
C ASP A 97 -13.13 -0.39 -0.21
N PHE A 98 -12.04 -0.42 -0.93
CA PHE A 98 -11.02 0.63 -0.90
C PHE A 98 -10.46 0.90 -2.29
N VAL A 99 -9.78 2.02 -2.47
CA VAL A 99 -9.14 2.38 -3.73
C VAL A 99 -7.64 2.45 -3.55
N LEU A 100 -6.92 1.78 -4.44
CA LEU A 100 -5.47 1.89 -4.60
C LEU A 100 -5.17 2.90 -5.72
N LEU A 101 -4.28 3.85 -5.45
CA LEU A 101 -3.70 4.76 -6.44
C LEU A 101 -2.31 4.22 -6.80
N LEU A 102 -2.15 3.78 -8.04
CA LEU A 102 -0.99 2.99 -8.49
C LEU A 102 -0.29 3.63 -9.67
N ALA A 103 1.04 3.52 -9.70
CA ALA A 103 1.89 3.84 -10.85
C ALA A 103 2.94 2.74 -11.03
N LYS A 104 3.84 2.88 -12.01
CA LYS A 104 4.89 1.89 -12.26
C LYS A 104 6.25 2.46 -11.92
N GLU A 105 7.12 1.64 -11.33
CA GLU A 105 8.49 2.03 -10.96
C GLU A 105 9.26 2.58 -12.18
N TYR A 106 9.12 1.96 -13.35
CA TYR A 106 9.79 2.41 -14.58
C TYR A 106 9.25 3.74 -15.14
N GLU A 107 8.18 4.29 -14.58
CA GLU A 107 7.64 5.62 -14.94
C GLU A 107 8.31 6.75 -14.16
N ILE A 108 9.20 6.42 -13.22
CA ILE A 108 10.06 7.40 -12.54
C ILE A 108 11.16 7.83 -13.52
N GLU A 109 11.23 9.11 -13.81
CA GLU A 109 12.22 9.75 -14.67
C GLU A 109 12.96 10.81 -13.86
N ASP A 110 14.28 10.73 -13.77
CA ASP A 110 15.13 11.66 -13.02
C ASP A 110 14.61 11.93 -11.59
N GLY A 111 14.24 10.87 -10.86
CA GLY A 111 13.72 10.95 -9.50
C GLY A 111 12.31 11.53 -9.38
N LYS A 112 11.58 11.69 -10.49
CA LYS A 112 10.24 12.28 -10.53
C LYS A 112 9.24 11.36 -11.22
N LEU A 113 7.98 11.47 -10.78
CA LEU A 113 6.84 10.82 -11.41
C LEU A 113 5.69 11.83 -11.53
N ASP A 114 5.16 12.01 -12.74
CA ASP A 114 3.97 12.83 -12.97
C ASP A 114 2.72 12.07 -12.50
N THR A 115 1.95 12.67 -11.60
CA THR A 115 0.72 12.09 -11.06
C THR A 115 -0.36 11.84 -12.13
N ALA A 116 -0.25 12.44 -13.31
CA ALA A 116 -1.11 12.11 -14.46
C ALA A 116 -0.95 10.65 -14.93
N LYS A 117 0.17 9.97 -14.61
CA LYS A 117 0.41 8.54 -14.91
C LYS A 117 -0.32 7.61 -13.91
N VAL A 118 -0.76 8.12 -12.76
CA VAL A 118 -1.43 7.35 -11.71
C VAL A 118 -2.80 6.84 -12.16
N LYS A 119 -3.08 5.57 -11.87
CA LYS A 119 -4.39 4.95 -12.07
C LYS A 119 -5.00 4.53 -10.74
N ALA A 120 -6.32 4.65 -10.65
CA ALA A 120 -7.10 4.27 -9.49
C ALA A 120 -7.79 2.93 -9.71
N PHE A 121 -7.70 2.03 -8.72
CA PHE A 121 -8.32 0.70 -8.77
C PHE A 121 -9.11 0.44 -7.49
N ARG A 122 -10.41 0.13 -7.64
CA ARG A 122 -11.27 -0.28 -6.54
C ARG A 122 -11.09 -1.77 -6.26
N VAL A 123 -10.78 -2.09 -5.02
CA VAL A 123 -10.71 -3.45 -4.49
C VAL A 123 -11.98 -3.70 -3.68
N PRO A 124 -12.76 -4.75 -3.99
CA PRO A 124 -13.94 -5.10 -3.20
C PRO A 124 -13.56 -5.59 -1.80
N ALA A 125 -14.43 -5.35 -0.81
CA ALA A 125 -14.31 -5.90 0.52
C ALA A 125 -14.08 -7.42 0.49
N GLY A 126 -13.14 -7.90 1.28
CA GLY A 126 -12.80 -9.32 1.38
C GLY A 126 -11.95 -9.88 0.24
N ALA A 127 -11.78 -9.16 -0.87
CA ALA A 127 -10.86 -9.59 -1.92
C ALA A 127 -9.40 -9.37 -1.47
N ALA A 128 -8.55 -10.40 -1.69
CA ALA A 128 -7.11 -10.27 -1.56
C ALA A 128 -6.50 -9.92 -2.92
N VAL A 129 -5.67 -8.89 -2.98
CA VAL A 129 -4.97 -8.48 -4.20
C VAL A 129 -3.46 -8.43 -3.95
N GLU A 130 -2.68 -8.96 -4.88
CA GLU A 130 -1.25 -8.77 -4.92
C GLU A 130 -0.93 -7.53 -5.77
N VAL A 131 -0.19 -6.59 -5.20
CA VAL A 131 0.43 -5.45 -5.86
C VAL A 131 1.89 -5.84 -6.13
N TYR A 132 2.32 -5.82 -7.39
CA TYR A 132 3.67 -6.29 -7.76
C TYR A 132 4.76 -5.36 -7.23
N GLY A 133 5.94 -5.89 -6.91
CA GLY A 133 7.10 -5.13 -6.42
C GLY A 133 7.53 -3.97 -7.33
N THR A 134 7.19 -4.01 -8.63
CA THR A 134 7.41 -2.91 -9.59
C THR A 134 6.25 -1.91 -9.67
N THR A 135 5.31 -1.99 -8.74
CA THR A 135 4.14 -1.12 -8.70
C THR A 135 4.21 -0.20 -7.50
N LEU A 136 4.24 1.08 -7.78
CA LEU A 136 4.17 2.13 -6.77
C LEU A 136 2.76 2.21 -6.19
N HIS A 137 2.66 2.30 -4.88
CA HIS A 137 1.42 2.39 -4.11
C HIS A 137 1.65 3.21 -2.85
N TYR A 138 0.61 3.52 -2.10
CA TYR A 138 0.68 4.14 -0.77
C TYR A 138 -0.60 3.85 0.01
N ALA A 139 -0.83 4.60 1.11
CA ALA A 139 -2.02 4.46 1.93
C ALA A 139 -3.29 4.38 1.07
N PRO A 140 -4.14 3.35 1.26
CA PRO A 140 -5.39 3.21 0.53
C PRO A 140 -6.32 4.41 0.72
N CYS A 141 -7.18 4.64 -0.28
CA CYS A 141 -8.26 5.62 -0.15
C CYS A 141 -9.55 4.91 0.25
N GLN A 142 -10.27 5.51 1.19
CA GLN A 142 -11.59 5.05 1.62
C GLN A 142 -12.65 5.26 0.54
N THR A 143 -13.65 4.38 0.49
CA THR A 143 -14.86 4.56 -0.34
C THR A 143 -16.06 5.02 0.47
N GLU A 144 -15.97 4.94 1.80
CA GLU A 144 -17.02 5.29 2.75
C GLU A 144 -16.53 6.29 3.80
N LYS A 145 -17.45 7.05 4.40
CA LYS A 145 -17.11 8.04 5.45
C LYS A 145 -16.59 7.40 6.74
N THR A 146 -16.81 6.10 6.92
CA THR A 146 -16.33 5.33 8.08
C THR A 146 -14.83 5.05 8.05
N GLY A 147 -14.15 5.43 6.97
CA GLY A 147 -12.73 5.15 6.78
C GLY A 147 -12.47 3.79 6.15
N PHE A 148 -11.26 3.28 6.32
CA PHE A 148 -10.84 1.97 5.81
C PHE A 148 -10.00 1.23 6.84
N ARG A 149 -10.00 -0.10 6.77
CA ARG A 149 -9.00 -1.01 7.35
C ARG A 149 -8.54 -1.95 6.25
N VAL A 150 -7.26 -1.97 5.97
CA VAL A 150 -6.66 -2.81 4.95
C VAL A 150 -5.49 -3.56 5.57
N ALA A 151 -5.60 -4.89 5.63
CA ALA A 151 -4.47 -5.75 6.00
C ALA A 151 -3.40 -5.66 4.92
N VAL A 152 -2.15 -5.59 5.36
CA VAL A 152 -0.95 -5.46 4.52
C VAL A 152 -0.04 -6.63 4.83
N VAL A 153 0.17 -7.52 3.85
CA VAL A 153 1.08 -8.65 3.97
C VAL A 153 2.34 -8.33 3.17
N LEU A 154 3.48 -8.39 3.83
CA LEU A 154 4.80 -8.08 3.26
C LEU A 154 5.84 -9.08 3.76
N PRO A 155 7.01 -9.19 3.09
CA PRO A 155 8.16 -9.87 3.65
C PRO A 155 8.50 -9.34 5.04
N LYS A 156 8.88 -10.24 5.93
CA LYS A 156 9.19 -9.93 7.33
C LYS A 156 10.18 -8.76 7.44
N ASP A 157 9.93 -7.88 8.41
CA ASP A 157 10.72 -6.69 8.73
C ASP A 157 10.59 -5.53 7.71
N THR A 158 9.80 -5.65 6.64
CA THR A 158 9.50 -4.51 5.77
C THR A 158 8.78 -3.40 6.56
N ASN A 159 9.08 -2.14 6.26
CA ASN A 159 8.53 -0.95 6.95
C ASN A 159 8.92 -0.83 8.43
N THR A 160 9.98 -1.50 8.85
CA THR A 160 10.58 -1.33 10.18
C THR A 160 11.73 -0.31 10.14
N GLU A 161 12.61 -0.31 11.14
CA GLU A 161 13.72 0.62 11.25
C GLU A 161 14.58 0.68 9.97
N LYS A 162 14.81 1.90 9.47
CA LYS A 162 15.66 2.14 8.30
C LYS A 162 17.06 1.61 8.55
N PRO A 163 17.65 0.83 7.64
CA PRO A 163 19.05 0.41 7.76
C PRO A 163 19.98 1.62 7.66
N VAL A 164 21.09 1.57 8.42
CA VAL A 164 22.13 2.61 8.42
C VAL A 164 23.18 2.26 7.38
N PHE A 165 23.36 3.11 6.39
CA PHE A 165 24.40 2.99 5.36
C PHE A 165 24.70 4.35 4.73
N GLU A 166 25.86 4.47 4.06
CA GLU A 166 26.20 5.67 3.28
C GLU A 166 25.60 5.56 1.89
N PRO A 167 24.73 6.51 1.49
CA PRO A 167 24.10 6.53 0.15
C PRO A 167 25.15 6.55 -0.97
N GLN A 168 24.99 5.70 -1.98
CA GLN A 168 25.85 5.63 -3.16
C GLN A 168 25.09 6.04 -4.44
N SER A 169 23.79 6.19 -4.35
CA SER A 169 22.90 6.64 -5.44
C SER A 169 21.87 7.63 -4.92
N GLU A 170 21.24 8.37 -5.80
CA GLU A 170 20.12 9.24 -5.46
C GLU A 170 18.96 8.42 -4.86
N GLU A 171 18.64 7.26 -5.45
CA GLU A 171 17.59 6.36 -4.97
C GLU A 171 17.80 5.93 -3.52
N ASP A 172 19.05 5.74 -3.08
CA ASP A 172 19.34 5.38 -1.69
C ASP A 172 18.82 6.44 -0.69
N THR A 173 18.76 7.69 -1.13
CA THR A 173 18.26 8.79 -0.29
C THR A 173 16.73 8.80 -0.14
N TRP A 174 15.99 8.11 -1.03
CA TRP A 174 14.53 8.02 -0.97
C TRP A 174 14.02 6.99 0.04
N MET A 175 14.92 6.15 0.54
CA MET A 175 14.57 5.13 1.54
C MET A 175 14.16 5.79 2.87
N THR A 176 12.95 5.52 3.32
CA THR A 176 12.38 6.06 4.57
C THR A 176 12.29 5.02 5.69
N ALA A 177 12.22 3.72 5.32
CA ALA A 177 12.21 2.59 6.23
C ALA A 177 12.88 1.38 5.56
N ARG A 178 13.03 0.27 6.27
CA ARG A 178 13.57 -0.98 5.70
C ARG A 178 12.70 -1.43 4.53
N ASN A 179 13.33 -1.68 3.36
CA ASN A 179 12.67 -2.13 2.13
C ASN A 179 11.56 -1.16 1.64
N LYS A 180 11.71 0.15 1.91
CA LYS A 180 10.71 1.17 1.59
C LYS A 180 11.35 2.42 1.01
N TRP A 181 11.09 2.70 -0.25
CA TRP A 181 11.44 3.94 -0.96
C TRP A 181 10.18 4.76 -1.20
N LEU A 182 10.24 6.06 -0.94
CA LEU A 182 9.06 6.94 -0.92
C LEU A 182 9.25 8.17 -1.79
N LEU A 183 8.31 8.40 -2.69
CA LEU A 183 8.16 9.63 -3.47
C LEU A 183 6.97 10.42 -2.90
N ALA A 184 7.22 11.59 -2.34
CA ALA A 184 6.20 12.43 -1.73
C ALA A 184 5.72 13.53 -2.68
N HIS A 185 4.42 13.86 -2.62
CA HIS A 185 3.89 15.07 -3.22
C HIS A 185 4.27 16.28 -2.33
N PRO A 186 4.59 17.47 -2.90
CA PRO A 186 4.98 18.64 -2.12
C PRO A 186 3.98 19.05 -1.01
N ASP A 187 2.68 18.79 -1.24
CA ASP A 187 1.61 19.13 -0.30
C ASP A 187 1.43 18.09 0.82
N SER A 188 2.12 16.95 0.76
CA SER A 188 1.98 15.89 1.75
C SER A 188 2.66 16.23 3.08
N SER A 189 2.24 15.55 4.15
CA SER A 189 2.91 15.60 5.45
C SER A 189 4.32 15.01 5.41
N GLU A 190 4.51 13.97 4.61
CA GLU A 190 5.77 13.25 4.43
C GLU A 190 6.85 14.14 3.78
N ALA A 191 6.47 14.98 2.83
CA ALA A 191 7.39 15.98 2.26
C ALA A 191 7.88 16.98 3.30
N LYS A 192 7.00 17.37 4.23
CA LYS A 192 7.33 18.30 5.33
C LYS A 192 8.27 17.70 6.37
N THR A 193 8.32 16.37 6.45
CA THR A 193 9.22 15.63 7.35
C THR A 193 10.48 15.10 6.67
N GLY A 194 10.74 15.53 5.42
CA GLY A 194 12.00 15.28 4.72
C GLY A 194 11.99 14.10 3.74
N ALA A 195 10.84 13.55 3.40
CA ALA A 195 10.75 12.56 2.32
C ALA A 195 11.10 13.19 0.96
N HIS A 196 11.64 12.40 0.05
CA HIS A 196 11.98 12.84 -1.30
C HIS A 196 10.75 13.38 -2.04
N ILE A 197 10.80 14.64 -2.48
CA ILE A 197 9.74 15.27 -3.27
C ILE A 197 9.84 14.76 -4.71
N GLY A 198 9.27 13.59 -4.96
CA GLY A 198 9.33 12.88 -6.23
C GLY A 198 8.04 12.94 -7.05
N LEU A 199 6.90 13.38 -6.49
CA LEU A 199 5.66 13.50 -7.25
C LEU A 199 5.48 14.92 -7.79
N THR A 200 5.12 15.00 -9.08
CA THR A 200 4.79 16.25 -9.78
C THR A 200 3.35 16.22 -10.29
N GLY A 201 2.75 17.40 -10.50
CA GLY A 201 1.36 17.50 -10.95
C GLY A 201 0.39 17.72 -9.80
N LYS A 202 -0.82 17.15 -9.89
CA LYS A 202 -1.87 17.34 -8.88
C LYS A 202 -1.76 16.29 -7.75
N ASN A 203 -1.90 16.70 -6.50
CA ASN A 203 -2.16 15.73 -5.42
C ASN A 203 -3.59 15.19 -5.59
N ILE A 204 -3.70 14.05 -6.27
CA ILE A 204 -4.99 13.46 -6.66
C ILE A 204 -5.84 13.23 -5.41
N ASP A 205 -7.09 13.73 -5.43
CA ASP A 205 -8.13 13.41 -4.46
C ASP A 205 -9.25 12.64 -5.19
N ILE A 206 -9.55 11.42 -4.76
CA ILE A 206 -10.56 10.57 -5.42
C ILE A 206 -12.00 11.09 -5.24
N THR A 207 -12.22 12.03 -4.33
CA THR A 207 -13.53 12.68 -4.11
C THR A 207 -13.77 13.85 -5.04
N GLU A 208 -12.75 14.34 -5.73
CA GLU A 208 -12.85 15.43 -6.70
C GLU A 208 -13.14 14.85 -8.11
N ASN A 209 -14.23 15.28 -8.71
CA ASN A 209 -14.62 14.95 -10.09
C ASN A 209 -13.85 15.77 -11.13
#